data_67159f0da55a791431842efc9a25209d
#
_entry.id   67159f0da55a791431842efc9a25209d
#
_cell.length_a   1.000
_cell.length_b   1.000
_cell.length_c   1.000
_cell.angle_alpha   90.00
_cell.angle_beta   90.00
_cell.angle_gamma   90.00
#
_symmetry.space_group_name_H-M   'P 1'
#
loop_
_entity.id
_entity.type
_entity.pdbx_description
1 polymer ?
#
loop_
_entity_poly.entity_id
_entity_poly.type
_entity_poly.pdbx_seq_one_letter_code
_entity_poly.pdbx_strand_id
1 'polypeptide(L)'
;MNKKIKLFDPVIDHLEEEKILEVLRSGNWASGAGKGNVKKFEENFQKYTNSDDCIAVNSGTAALNLALSLLNIKNKHVILPSMSFVSTANAVVMNGGIPVFVEIEPETMCIDPESVKKLLTKKTSVILPVHFGGMPCKLDKLNQIIKGFKCTIIEDAAHAAGTSYKKKKIGSHSFASCFSFHPVKNLAMPTGGAITINNKQHTKIRKELESKRWCGITDRKLSEYNVKDIGNNYYMNEFSAAIGLIQLKKLDRMNKQRREIAKIYCKEIDLENKMQFDQNCSYHLFWIRVKNRNKFRKILDKKKIETGTHYKAIHTFDFYQKFNKAPMTKKISEEIVTIPIHPNLKSHEIDKIVSVINSTN
;
A
#
# COMPACT_ATOMS: atom_id res chain seq x y z
N MET A 1 -18.24 -7.75 -29.44
CA MET A 1 -18.65 -7.05 -28.22
C MET A 1 -17.51 -6.18 -27.73
N ASN A 2 -17.67 -4.86 -27.59
CA ASN A 2 -16.62 -4.00 -27.03
C ASN A 2 -16.34 -4.39 -25.57
N LYS A 3 -15.16 -4.91 -25.30
CA LYS A 3 -14.69 -5.31 -23.96
C LYS A 3 -14.68 -4.09 -23.04
N LYS A 4 -15.08 -4.28 -21.76
CA LYS A 4 -15.03 -3.22 -20.74
C LYS A 4 -13.58 -2.88 -20.42
N ILE A 5 -13.23 -1.60 -20.36
CA ILE A 5 -11.92 -1.13 -19.90
C ILE A 5 -11.88 -1.33 -18.39
N LYS A 6 -11.00 -2.21 -17.93
CA LYS A 6 -10.87 -2.55 -16.52
C LYS A 6 -10.18 -1.44 -15.73
N LEU A 7 -10.51 -1.30 -14.46
CA LEU A 7 -9.82 -0.38 -13.55
C LEU A 7 -8.41 -0.87 -13.20
N PHE A 8 -8.26 -2.18 -13.02
CA PHE A 8 -6.99 -2.86 -12.76
C PHE A 8 -6.87 -4.08 -13.67
N ASP A 9 -5.67 -4.31 -14.19
CA ASP A 9 -5.37 -5.47 -15.02
C ASP A 9 -3.89 -5.86 -14.83
N PRO A 10 -3.61 -6.98 -14.12
CA PRO A 10 -2.24 -7.41 -13.88
C PRO A 10 -1.56 -7.85 -15.19
N VAL A 11 -0.27 -7.53 -15.33
CA VAL A 11 0.54 -7.96 -16.46
C VAL A 11 1.07 -9.36 -16.19
N ILE A 12 0.64 -10.32 -16.99
CA ILE A 12 1.02 -11.73 -16.88
C ILE A 12 1.52 -12.20 -18.25
N ASP A 13 2.60 -12.96 -18.27
CA ASP A 13 3.10 -13.65 -19.46
C ASP A 13 3.63 -15.05 -19.09
N HIS A 14 4.26 -15.75 -20.04
CA HIS A 14 4.79 -17.11 -19.88
C HIS A 14 5.75 -17.26 -18.68
N LEU A 15 6.43 -16.19 -18.25
CA LEU A 15 7.40 -16.28 -17.15
C LEU A 15 6.71 -16.57 -15.82
N GLU A 16 5.54 -15.97 -15.55
CA GLU A 16 4.74 -16.32 -14.38
C GLU A 16 4.20 -17.76 -14.49
N GLU A 17 3.74 -18.17 -15.67
CA GLU A 17 3.22 -19.52 -15.91
C GLU A 17 4.28 -20.58 -15.63
N GLU A 18 5.49 -20.43 -16.20
CA GLU A 18 6.62 -21.33 -15.95
C GLU A 18 6.97 -21.44 -14.47
N LYS A 19 7.02 -20.29 -13.76
CA LYS A 19 7.33 -20.27 -12.34
C LYS A 19 6.28 -20.95 -11.47
N ILE A 20 5.01 -20.85 -11.82
CA ILE A 20 3.92 -21.56 -11.15
C ILE A 20 4.06 -23.08 -11.34
N LEU A 21 4.37 -23.52 -12.58
CA LEU A 21 4.57 -24.94 -12.87
C LEU A 21 5.78 -25.53 -12.13
N GLU A 22 6.88 -24.78 -12.02
CA GLU A 22 8.05 -25.17 -11.21
C GLU A 22 7.64 -25.42 -9.74
N VAL A 23 6.91 -24.49 -9.12
CA VAL A 23 6.45 -24.63 -7.73
C VAL A 23 5.49 -25.81 -7.60
N LEU A 24 4.54 -25.94 -8.52
CA LEU A 24 3.56 -27.03 -8.50
C LEU A 24 4.25 -28.41 -8.51
N ARG A 25 5.20 -28.59 -9.42
CA ARG A 25 5.96 -29.84 -9.59
C ARG A 25 6.90 -30.14 -8.45
N SER A 26 7.40 -29.12 -7.76
CA SER A 26 8.32 -29.28 -6.63
C SER A 26 7.69 -29.93 -5.39
N GLY A 27 6.37 -29.84 -5.24
CA GLY A 27 5.67 -30.23 -4.02
C GLY A 27 5.90 -29.31 -2.81
N ASN A 28 6.83 -28.34 -2.91
CA ASN A 28 7.13 -27.39 -1.84
C ASN A 28 6.29 -26.11 -2.00
N TRP A 29 5.06 -26.13 -1.49
CA TRP A 29 4.09 -25.07 -1.76
C TRP A 29 4.04 -23.98 -0.72
N ALA A 30 4.41 -24.30 0.53
CA ALA A 30 4.43 -23.33 1.60
C ALA A 30 5.44 -23.71 2.69
N SER A 31 6.00 -22.70 3.35
CA SER A 31 6.84 -22.87 4.53
C SER A 31 6.68 -21.67 5.45
N GLY A 32 6.19 -21.88 6.67
CA GLY A 32 6.14 -20.84 7.70
C GLY A 32 7.52 -20.24 8.00
N ALA A 33 8.60 -21.02 7.79
CA ALA A 33 9.97 -20.56 7.96
C ALA A 33 10.47 -19.60 6.84
N GLY A 34 9.70 -19.39 5.75
CA GLY A 34 10.07 -18.48 4.67
C GLY A 34 11.34 -18.91 3.93
N LYS A 35 11.37 -20.16 3.47
CA LYS A 35 12.45 -20.72 2.64
C LYS A 35 12.10 -20.62 1.14
N GLY A 36 13.00 -21.03 0.27
CA GLY A 36 12.73 -21.17 -1.15
C GLY A 36 12.52 -19.84 -1.88
N ASN A 37 11.42 -19.71 -2.64
CA ASN A 37 11.10 -18.48 -3.37
C ASN A 37 10.77 -17.33 -2.42
N VAL A 38 10.16 -17.61 -1.27
CA VAL A 38 9.86 -16.59 -0.25
C VAL A 38 11.14 -15.90 0.20
N LYS A 39 12.19 -16.64 0.58
CA LYS A 39 13.47 -16.08 0.96
C LYS A 39 14.11 -15.27 -0.19
N LYS A 40 14.11 -15.82 -1.39
CA LYS A 40 14.63 -15.12 -2.58
C LYS A 40 13.87 -13.83 -2.84
N PHE A 41 12.56 -13.81 -2.66
CA PHE A 41 11.76 -12.61 -2.80
C PHE A 41 12.10 -11.57 -1.74
N GLU A 42 12.23 -11.97 -0.47
CA GLU A 42 12.67 -11.10 0.63
C GLU A 42 14.00 -10.42 0.30
N GLU A 43 15.03 -11.20 -0.08
CA GLU A 43 16.36 -10.70 -0.44
C GLU A 43 16.33 -9.74 -1.64
N ASN A 44 15.55 -10.06 -2.68
CA ASN A 44 15.46 -9.23 -3.88
C ASN A 44 14.67 -7.94 -3.60
N PHE A 45 13.59 -8.00 -2.81
CA PHE A 45 12.81 -6.82 -2.46
C PHE A 45 13.56 -5.91 -1.50
N GLN A 46 14.32 -6.47 -0.55
CA GLN A 46 15.27 -5.74 0.29
C GLN A 46 16.28 -4.96 -0.55
N LYS A 47 16.94 -5.61 -1.50
CA LYS A 47 17.89 -4.96 -2.43
C LYS A 47 17.20 -3.87 -3.26
N TYR A 48 16.00 -4.15 -3.77
CA TYR A 48 15.23 -3.20 -4.58
C TYR A 48 14.86 -1.93 -3.82
N THR A 49 14.47 -2.05 -2.55
CA THR A 49 14.12 -0.91 -1.70
C THR A 49 15.34 -0.27 -1.03
N ASN A 50 16.48 -0.96 -1.00
CA ASN A 50 17.68 -0.58 -0.23
C ASN A 50 17.39 -0.41 1.27
N SER A 51 16.61 -1.34 1.82
CA SER A 51 16.31 -1.44 3.27
C SER A 51 17.32 -2.33 3.98
N ASP A 52 17.40 -2.23 5.33
CA ASP A 52 18.28 -3.09 6.12
C ASP A 52 17.80 -4.55 6.16
N ASP A 53 16.48 -4.76 6.09
CA ASP A 53 15.87 -6.11 6.02
C ASP A 53 14.49 -6.07 5.37
N CYS A 54 13.97 -7.26 4.98
CA CYS A 54 12.65 -7.44 4.42
C CYS A 54 12.04 -8.78 4.85
N ILE A 55 10.80 -8.77 5.30
CA ILE A 55 10.03 -9.94 5.69
C ILE A 55 8.76 -10.03 4.84
N ALA A 56 8.60 -11.14 4.11
CA ALA A 56 7.41 -11.41 3.32
C ALA A 56 6.27 -11.98 4.19
N VAL A 57 5.06 -11.51 3.89
CA VAL A 57 3.82 -11.92 4.56
C VAL A 57 2.71 -12.14 3.52
N ASN A 58 1.57 -12.72 3.96
CA ASN A 58 0.49 -13.08 3.04
C ASN A 58 -0.38 -11.90 2.58
N SER A 59 -0.27 -10.71 3.19
CA SER A 59 -1.06 -9.55 2.79
C SER A 59 -0.48 -8.25 3.36
N GLY A 60 -0.85 -7.10 2.77
CA GLY A 60 -0.52 -5.78 3.34
C GLY A 60 -1.17 -5.56 4.72
N THR A 61 -2.33 -6.13 4.97
CA THR A 61 -2.98 -6.10 6.29
C THR A 61 -2.14 -6.83 7.35
N ALA A 62 -1.59 -7.99 7.01
CA ALA A 62 -0.67 -8.73 7.87
C ALA A 62 0.63 -7.93 8.11
N ALA A 63 1.15 -7.26 7.08
CA ALA A 63 2.31 -6.39 7.19
C ALA A 63 2.10 -5.27 8.20
N LEU A 64 0.98 -4.53 8.09
CA LEU A 64 0.63 -3.45 9.02
C LEU A 64 0.46 -3.96 10.46
N ASN A 65 -0.26 -5.08 10.62
CA ASN A 65 -0.48 -5.66 11.94
C ASN A 65 0.83 -6.08 12.61
N LEU A 66 1.70 -6.79 11.90
CA LEU A 66 3.00 -7.22 12.43
C LEU A 66 3.95 -6.05 12.70
N ALA A 67 4.03 -5.06 11.82
CA ALA A 67 4.89 -3.90 12.03
C ALA A 67 4.48 -3.10 13.28
N LEU A 68 3.16 -2.92 13.50
CA LEU A 68 2.65 -2.26 14.71
C LEU A 68 2.85 -3.10 15.97
N SER A 69 2.82 -4.43 15.88
CA SER A 69 3.05 -5.33 17.02
C SER A 69 4.49 -5.29 17.56
N LEU A 70 5.43 -4.72 16.82
CA LEU A 70 6.81 -4.48 17.28
C LEU A 70 6.89 -3.34 18.31
N LEU A 71 5.84 -2.52 18.39
CA LEU A 71 5.79 -1.34 19.24
C LEU A 71 4.69 -1.51 20.29
N ASN A 72 4.97 -1.12 21.52
CA ASN A 72 3.94 -1.12 22.56
C ASN A 72 3.00 0.09 22.35
N ILE A 73 1.98 -0.11 21.51
CA ILE A 73 0.98 0.93 21.19
C ILE A 73 -0.32 0.79 21.98
N LYS A 74 -0.43 -0.16 22.91
CA LYS A 74 -1.64 -0.35 23.74
C LYS A 74 -1.98 0.94 24.48
N ASN A 75 -3.22 1.42 24.28
CA ASN A 75 -3.73 2.69 24.82
C ASN A 75 -2.94 3.95 24.38
N LYS A 76 -2.11 3.85 23.34
CA LYS A 76 -1.39 4.98 22.74
C LYS A 76 -2.08 5.47 21.48
N HIS A 77 -1.87 6.74 21.17
CA HIS A 77 -2.36 7.33 19.93
C HIS A 77 -1.48 6.91 18.74
N VAL A 78 -2.14 6.53 17.66
CA VAL A 78 -1.54 6.33 16.34
C VAL A 78 -2.21 7.31 15.39
N ILE A 79 -1.45 8.28 14.88
CA ILE A 79 -1.94 9.28 13.93
C ILE A 79 -1.87 8.71 12.52
N LEU A 80 -2.99 8.75 11.78
CA LEU A 80 -3.11 8.26 10.41
C LEU A 80 -4.12 9.09 9.61
N PRO A 81 -3.99 9.16 8.25
CA PRO A 81 -5.00 9.84 7.44
C PRO A 81 -6.31 9.07 7.45
N SER A 82 -7.43 9.79 7.44
CA SER A 82 -8.74 9.15 7.33
C SER A 82 -9.04 8.61 5.91
N MET A 83 -8.29 9.04 4.89
CA MET A 83 -8.38 8.55 3.52
C MET A 83 -7.41 7.38 3.31
N SER A 84 -7.87 6.17 3.58
CA SER A 84 -7.12 4.93 3.34
C SER A 84 -8.06 3.74 3.22
N PHE A 85 -7.52 2.59 2.81
CA PHE A 85 -8.22 1.32 3.02
C PHE A 85 -8.31 1.02 4.52
N VAL A 86 -9.43 0.47 4.95
CA VAL A 86 -9.76 0.29 6.37
C VAL A 86 -8.74 -0.53 7.16
N SER A 87 -7.95 -1.39 6.49
CA SER A 87 -6.91 -2.20 7.16
C SER A 87 -5.85 -1.36 7.88
N THR A 88 -5.59 -0.12 7.42
CA THR A 88 -4.66 0.81 8.08
C THR A 88 -5.12 1.11 9.51
N ALA A 89 -6.41 1.41 9.71
CA ALA A 89 -6.97 1.66 11.03
C ALA A 89 -7.26 0.37 11.82
N ASN A 90 -7.68 -0.71 11.13
CA ASN A 90 -7.89 -2.00 11.79
C ASN A 90 -6.62 -2.50 12.46
N ALA A 91 -5.45 -2.39 11.81
CA ALA A 91 -4.18 -2.82 12.37
C ALA A 91 -3.82 -2.06 13.66
N VAL A 92 -4.17 -0.77 13.75
CA VAL A 92 -4.01 0.03 14.98
C VAL A 92 -4.86 -0.53 16.11
N VAL A 93 -6.16 -0.74 15.85
CA VAL A 93 -7.11 -1.22 16.87
C VAL A 93 -6.76 -2.65 17.31
N MET A 94 -6.40 -3.53 16.39
CA MET A 94 -6.00 -4.92 16.69
C MET A 94 -4.78 -4.99 17.62
N ASN A 95 -3.88 -4.00 17.56
CA ASN A 95 -2.72 -3.88 18.45
C ASN A 95 -3.03 -3.06 19.73
N GLY A 96 -4.32 -2.79 20.01
CA GLY A 96 -4.77 -2.04 21.20
C GLY A 96 -4.47 -0.54 21.14
N GLY A 97 -4.06 0.00 20.00
CA GLY A 97 -3.84 1.42 19.78
C GLY A 97 -5.14 2.20 19.57
N ILE A 98 -5.06 3.50 19.74
CA ILE A 98 -6.18 4.44 19.54
C ILE A 98 -5.90 5.21 18.22
N PRO A 99 -6.67 4.98 17.14
CA PRO A 99 -6.51 5.73 15.91
C PRO A 99 -6.90 7.19 16.10
N VAL A 100 -6.03 8.10 15.66
CA VAL A 100 -6.28 9.55 15.62
C VAL A 100 -6.25 9.97 14.16
N PHE A 101 -7.43 10.24 13.61
CA PHE A 101 -7.57 10.59 12.20
C PHE A 101 -7.17 12.04 11.95
N VAL A 102 -6.35 12.27 10.95
CA VAL A 102 -5.95 13.60 10.49
C VAL A 102 -6.45 13.84 9.07
N GLU A 103 -6.45 15.11 8.68
CA GLU A 103 -6.77 15.53 7.32
C GLU A 103 -5.68 15.09 6.34
N ILE A 104 -6.03 15.12 5.07
CA ILE A 104 -5.13 14.89 3.95
C ILE A 104 -4.84 16.21 3.23
N GLU A 105 -3.74 16.26 2.50
CA GLU A 105 -3.50 17.32 1.51
C GLU A 105 -4.39 17.08 0.28
N PRO A 106 -5.23 18.03 -0.13
CA PRO A 106 -6.17 17.86 -1.26
C PRO A 106 -5.50 17.57 -2.60
N GLU A 107 -4.24 17.98 -2.77
CA GLU A 107 -3.47 17.84 -4.02
C GLU A 107 -2.81 16.47 -4.16
N THR A 108 -2.49 15.82 -3.03
CA THR A 108 -1.77 14.54 -3.01
C THR A 108 -2.59 13.38 -2.46
N MET A 109 -3.64 13.66 -1.71
CA MET A 109 -4.41 12.72 -0.88
C MET A 109 -3.56 12.04 0.20
N CYS A 110 -2.32 12.46 0.39
CA CYS A 110 -1.44 12.00 1.46
C CYS A 110 -1.75 12.72 2.77
N ILE A 111 -1.24 12.18 3.87
CA ILE A 111 -1.38 12.78 5.20
C ILE A 111 -0.89 14.23 5.21
N ASP A 112 -1.68 15.15 5.79
CA ASP A 112 -1.31 16.55 5.96
C ASP A 112 -0.39 16.74 7.18
N PRO A 113 0.87 17.17 7.01
CA PRO A 113 1.81 17.39 8.11
C PRO A 113 1.32 18.44 9.12
N GLU A 114 0.61 19.48 8.67
CA GLU A 114 0.08 20.51 9.58
C GLU A 114 -1.05 19.95 10.46
N SER A 115 -1.89 19.08 9.91
CA SER A 115 -2.89 18.36 10.67
C SER A 115 -2.27 17.39 11.69
N VAL A 116 -1.17 16.71 11.32
CA VAL A 116 -0.38 15.89 12.25
C VAL A 116 0.16 16.73 13.39
N LYS A 117 0.78 17.88 13.11
CA LYS A 117 1.35 18.79 14.11
C LYS A 117 0.30 19.25 15.14
N LYS A 118 -0.92 19.53 14.69
CA LYS A 118 -2.03 19.97 15.57
C LYS A 118 -2.50 18.88 16.56
N LEU A 119 -2.45 17.60 16.13
CA LEU A 119 -2.98 16.49 16.93
C LEU A 119 -1.89 15.64 17.62
N LEU A 120 -0.62 15.97 17.40
CA LEU A 120 0.52 15.30 18.04
C LEU A 120 0.55 15.62 19.54
N THR A 121 0.63 14.58 20.37
CA THR A 121 0.70 14.71 21.84
C THR A 121 1.75 13.75 22.41
N LYS A 122 2.06 13.88 23.71
CA LYS A 122 2.93 12.92 24.43
C LYS A 122 2.37 11.49 24.46
N LYS A 123 1.07 11.30 24.19
CA LYS A 123 0.44 9.97 24.07
C LYS A 123 0.66 9.35 22.68
N THR A 124 1.10 10.12 21.69
CA THR A 124 1.33 9.64 20.32
C THR A 124 2.58 8.77 20.28
N SER A 125 2.43 7.54 19.83
CA SER A 125 3.51 6.55 19.70
C SER A 125 3.93 6.31 18.25
N VAL A 126 2.99 6.45 17.31
CA VAL A 126 3.22 6.18 15.89
C VAL A 126 2.54 7.24 15.00
N ILE A 127 3.24 7.67 13.97
CA ILE A 127 2.63 8.27 12.79
C ILE A 127 2.61 7.21 11.71
N LEU A 128 1.43 6.98 11.10
CA LEU A 128 1.20 5.97 10.07
C LEU A 128 0.75 6.64 8.76
N PRO A 129 1.68 7.30 8.00
CA PRO A 129 1.37 7.91 6.72
C PRO A 129 1.04 6.85 5.68
N VAL A 130 0.14 7.18 4.75
CA VAL A 130 -0.25 6.35 3.61
C VAL A 130 0.20 7.02 2.33
N HIS A 131 1.01 6.34 1.53
CA HIS A 131 1.46 6.81 0.22
C HIS A 131 0.34 6.63 -0.81
N PHE A 132 -0.67 7.49 -0.71
CA PHE A 132 -1.93 7.34 -1.43
C PHE A 132 -1.74 7.33 -2.95
N GLY A 133 -2.32 6.31 -3.62
CA GLY A 133 -2.20 6.16 -5.08
C GLY A 133 -0.77 5.95 -5.59
N GLY A 134 0.21 5.80 -4.71
CA GLY A 134 1.63 5.75 -5.04
C GLY A 134 2.34 7.11 -4.94
N MET A 135 1.62 8.18 -4.55
CA MET A 135 2.21 9.49 -4.27
C MET A 135 3.01 9.44 -2.97
N PRO A 136 4.28 9.89 -2.96
CA PRO A 136 5.07 9.86 -1.73
C PRO A 136 4.61 10.91 -0.71
N CYS A 137 4.48 10.51 0.55
CA CYS A 137 4.26 11.44 1.66
C CYS A 137 5.50 12.32 1.90
N LYS A 138 5.32 13.49 2.49
CA LYS A 138 6.40 14.42 2.88
C LYS A 138 7.09 13.92 4.16
N LEU A 139 7.85 12.83 4.06
CA LEU A 139 8.45 12.12 5.20
C LEU A 139 9.43 12.97 6.01
N ASP A 140 10.18 13.86 5.37
CA ASP A 140 11.08 14.80 6.05
C ASP A 140 10.32 15.77 6.96
N LYS A 141 9.18 16.29 6.51
CA LYS A 141 8.32 17.16 7.34
C LYS A 141 7.76 16.37 8.53
N LEU A 142 7.30 15.14 8.31
CA LEU A 142 6.82 14.30 9.41
C LEU A 142 7.93 14.00 10.42
N ASN A 143 9.13 13.65 9.96
CA ASN A 143 10.30 13.43 10.83
C ASN A 143 10.65 14.69 11.64
N GLN A 144 10.57 15.86 11.02
CA GLN A 144 10.81 17.14 11.70
C GLN A 144 9.77 17.41 12.80
N ILE A 145 8.49 17.14 12.53
CA ILE A 145 7.38 17.33 13.48
C ILE A 145 7.52 16.43 14.70
N ILE A 146 7.95 15.18 14.54
CA ILE A 146 8.09 14.24 15.67
C ILE A 146 9.40 14.40 16.44
N LYS A 147 10.28 15.29 16.01
CA LYS A 147 11.57 15.52 16.71
C LYS A 147 11.31 15.97 18.15
N GLY A 148 11.89 15.25 19.10
CA GLY A 148 11.68 15.46 20.54
C GLY A 148 10.51 14.67 21.15
N PHE A 149 9.72 13.94 20.34
CA PHE A 149 8.69 13.03 20.82
C PHE A 149 9.18 11.58 20.79
N LYS A 150 8.70 10.75 21.71
CA LYS A 150 8.88 9.28 21.66
C LYS A 150 7.89 8.68 20.66
N CYS A 151 8.06 9.01 19.40
CA CYS A 151 7.17 8.67 18.31
C CYS A 151 7.96 8.09 17.13
N THR A 152 7.41 7.07 16.48
CA THR A 152 8.03 6.36 15.36
C THR A 152 7.15 6.51 14.11
N ILE A 153 7.76 6.53 12.93
CA ILE A 153 7.03 6.48 11.65
C ILE A 153 7.04 5.03 11.13
N ILE A 154 5.84 4.50 10.87
CA ILE A 154 5.61 3.27 10.11
C ILE A 154 4.82 3.67 8.86
N GLU A 155 5.33 3.33 7.67
CA GLU A 155 4.70 3.73 6.41
C GLU A 155 3.71 2.65 5.92
N ASP A 156 2.48 3.05 5.62
CA ASP A 156 1.59 2.24 4.77
C ASP A 156 1.96 2.51 3.31
N ALA A 157 2.78 1.62 2.77
CA ALA A 157 3.31 1.64 1.42
C ALA A 157 2.53 0.69 0.47
N ALA A 158 1.27 0.32 0.84
CA ALA A 158 0.46 -0.61 0.06
C ALA A 158 0.21 -0.18 -1.39
N HIS A 159 0.39 1.10 -1.72
CA HIS A 159 0.29 1.65 -3.07
C HIS A 159 1.65 2.07 -3.67
N ALA A 160 2.75 1.89 -2.95
CA ALA A 160 4.01 2.59 -3.24
C ALA A 160 5.16 1.68 -3.69
N ALA A 161 4.87 0.44 -4.16
CA ALA A 161 5.91 -0.40 -4.74
C ALA A 161 6.55 0.30 -5.96
N GLY A 162 7.83 0.70 -5.79
CA GLY A 162 8.60 1.44 -6.80
C GLY A 162 8.47 2.96 -6.77
N THR A 163 7.68 3.52 -5.85
CA THR A 163 7.69 4.96 -5.54
C THR A 163 9.03 5.37 -4.95
N SER A 164 9.48 6.58 -5.27
CA SER A 164 10.69 7.17 -4.69
C SER A 164 10.37 8.45 -3.93
N TYR A 165 11.18 8.76 -2.93
CA TYR A 165 11.16 10.04 -2.22
C TYR A 165 12.59 10.50 -2.03
N LYS A 166 12.93 11.75 -2.42
CA LYS A 166 14.30 12.28 -2.33
C LYS A 166 15.37 11.32 -2.86
N LYS A 167 15.13 10.77 -4.06
CA LYS A 167 16.03 9.84 -4.79
C LYS A 167 16.20 8.44 -4.16
N LYS A 168 15.47 8.11 -3.09
CA LYS A 168 15.46 6.78 -2.47
C LYS A 168 14.10 6.12 -2.65
N LYS A 169 14.06 4.81 -2.84
CA LYS A 169 12.80 4.05 -2.91
C LYS A 169 12.07 4.10 -1.56
N ILE A 170 10.73 4.20 -1.58
CA ILE A 170 9.93 3.92 -0.39
C ILE A 170 10.25 2.50 0.08
N GLY A 171 10.39 2.34 1.37
CA GLY A 171 10.90 1.12 2.02
C GLY A 171 12.24 1.34 2.73
N SER A 172 12.97 2.46 2.46
CA SER A 172 14.27 2.78 3.06
C SER A 172 14.30 4.07 3.88
N HIS A 173 13.13 4.63 4.24
CA HIS A 173 13.06 5.95 4.88
C HIS A 173 12.73 5.91 6.38
N SER A 174 11.78 5.09 6.79
CA SER A 174 11.26 5.05 8.15
C SER A 174 11.59 3.72 8.84
N PHE A 175 11.25 3.61 10.11
CA PHE A 175 11.49 2.39 10.91
C PHE A 175 11.00 1.13 10.20
N ALA A 176 9.77 1.17 9.64
CA ALA A 176 9.22 0.09 8.83
C ALA A 176 8.31 0.65 7.74
N SER A 177 8.23 -0.04 6.60
CA SER A 177 7.28 0.24 5.52
C SER A 177 6.54 -1.03 5.14
N CYS A 178 5.19 -0.96 5.09
CA CYS A 178 4.29 -2.09 4.89
C CYS A 178 3.74 -2.08 3.47
N PHE A 179 4.07 -3.09 2.68
CA PHE A 179 3.67 -3.24 1.28
C PHE A 179 2.55 -4.25 1.10
N SER A 180 1.72 -4.03 0.10
CA SER A 180 0.70 -4.97 -0.37
C SER A 180 1.00 -5.40 -1.80
N PHE A 181 0.86 -6.68 -2.07
CA PHE A 181 0.99 -7.26 -3.40
C PHE A 181 -0.29 -7.96 -3.85
N HIS A 182 -1.45 -7.50 -3.35
CA HIS A 182 -2.77 -7.94 -3.84
C HIS A 182 -2.83 -7.85 -5.37
N PRO A 183 -3.60 -8.69 -6.09
CA PRO A 183 -3.64 -8.73 -7.56
C PRO A 183 -3.86 -7.39 -8.27
N VAL A 184 -4.49 -6.43 -7.62
CA VAL A 184 -4.71 -5.06 -8.18
C VAL A 184 -3.49 -4.15 -8.05
N LYS A 185 -2.44 -4.54 -7.28
CA LYS A 185 -1.28 -3.67 -6.99
C LYS A 185 -0.27 -3.64 -8.16
N ASN A 186 0.63 -2.68 -8.10
CA ASN A 186 1.65 -2.49 -9.15
C ASN A 186 2.61 -3.69 -9.28
N LEU A 187 2.93 -4.32 -8.16
CA LEU A 187 3.54 -5.64 -8.08
C LEU A 187 2.41 -6.60 -7.65
N ALA A 188 1.91 -7.40 -8.59
CA ALA A 188 0.74 -8.24 -8.37
C ALA A 188 1.12 -9.67 -8.02
N MET A 189 0.50 -10.20 -6.96
CA MET A 189 0.57 -11.62 -6.58
C MET A 189 -0.84 -12.13 -6.31
N PRO A 190 -1.10 -13.44 -6.29
CA PRO A 190 -2.40 -14.00 -5.85
C PRO A 190 -2.78 -13.52 -4.44
N THR A 191 -1.79 -13.47 -3.55
CA THR A 191 -1.86 -12.85 -2.23
C THR A 191 -0.43 -12.51 -1.80
N GLY A 192 -0.21 -11.42 -1.08
CA GLY A 192 1.13 -11.06 -0.64
C GLY A 192 1.24 -9.69 0.00
N GLY A 193 2.30 -9.53 0.76
CA GLY A 193 2.75 -8.29 1.36
C GLY A 193 4.19 -8.42 1.81
N ALA A 194 4.80 -7.33 2.23
CA ALA A 194 6.12 -7.33 2.84
C ALA A 194 6.24 -6.19 3.86
N ILE A 195 7.15 -6.38 4.80
CA ILE A 195 7.60 -5.37 5.75
C ILE A 195 9.08 -5.12 5.47
N THR A 196 9.46 -3.92 5.08
CA THR A 196 10.86 -3.50 5.08
C THR A 196 11.20 -2.83 6.40
N ILE A 197 12.41 -3.06 6.89
CA ILE A 197 12.89 -2.57 8.18
C ILE A 197 14.17 -1.76 7.95
N ASN A 198 14.28 -0.62 8.63
CA ASN A 198 15.49 0.19 8.68
C ASN A 198 15.83 0.49 10.14
N ASN A 199 16.65 -0.36 10.72
CA ASN A 199 17.04 -0.27 12.12
C ASN A 199 18.31 -1.07 12.37
N LYS A 200 19.24 -0.54 13.16
CA LYS A 200 20.49 -1.22 13.54
C LYS A 200 20.26 -2.60 14.21
N GLN A 201 19.10 -2.81 14.81
CA GLN A 201 18.70 -4.10 15.43
C GLN A 201 17.86 -4.96 14.47
N HIS A 202 17.90 -4.73 13.15
CA HIS A 202 17.07 -5.42 12.17
C HIS A 202 17.10 -6.94 12.30
N THR A 203 18.24 -7.55 12.62
CA THR A 203 18.35 -9.00 12.82
C THR A 203 17.49 -9.52 13.97
N LYS A 204 17.41 -8.77 15.10
CA LYS A 204 16.53 -9.10 16.22
C LYS A 204 15.07 -8.94 15.84
N ILE A 205 14.75 -7.82 15.19
CA ILE A 205 13.40 -7.50 14.69
C ILE A 205 12.94 -8.57 13.69
N ARG A 206 13.81 -9.01 12.78
CA ARG A 206 13.53 -10.10 11.85
C ARG A 206 13.10 -11.37 12.57
N LYS A 207 13.85 -11.83 13.56
CA LYS A 207 13.52 -13.03 14.34
C LYS A 207 12.16 -12.93 15.04
N GLU A 208 11.85 -11.76 15.58
CA GLU A 208 10.54 -11.49 16.20
C GLU A 208 9.41 -11.54 15.17
N LEU A 209 9.57 -10.91 14.01
CA LEU A 209 8.58 -10.93 12.92
C LEU A 209 8.41 -12.33 12.32
N GLU A 210 9.48 -13.09 12.14
CA GLU A 210 9.44 -14.48 11.67
C GLU A 210 8.65 -15.38 12.62
N SER A 211 8.82 -15.22 13.91
CA SER A 211 8.05 -15.91 14.94
C SER A 211 6.57 -15.51 14.87
N LYS A 212 6.28 -14.20 14.92
CA LYS A 212 4.91 -13.66 14.93
C LYS A 212 4.14 -13.94 13.64
N ARG A 213 4.81 -13.97 12.47
CA ARG A 213 4.16 -14.34 11.20
C ARG A 213 3.77 -15.81 11.11
N TRP A 214 4.30 -16.65 11.99
CA TRP A 214 4.02 -18.08 12.04
C TRP A 214 3.67 -18.52 13.47
N CYS A 215 2.53 -18.10 13.96
CA CYS A 215 1.89 -18.54 15.21
C CYS A 215 2.76 -18.37 16.48
N GLY A 216 3.77 -17.50 16.47
CA GLY A 216 4.68 -17.31 17.61
C GLY A 216 5.73 -18.43 17.76
N ILE A 217 5.86 -19.29 16.75
CA ILE A 217 6.77 -20.45 16.76
C ILE A 217 8.22 -19.99 16.74
N THR A 218 9.01 -20.57 17.66
CA THR A 218 10.46 -20.39 17.76
C THR A 218 11.15 -21.73 17.96
N ASP A 219 12.46 -21.74 17.77
CA ASP A 219 13.36 -22.88 18.11
C ASP A 219 12.90 -24.21 17.47
N ARG A 220 12.29 -24.16 16.28
CA ARG A 220 11.76 -25.35 15.62
C ARG A 220 12.85 -26.30 15.14
N LYS A 221 12.75 -27.56 15.60
CA LYS A 221 13.58 -28.71 15.16
C LYS A 221 12.61 -29.83 14.76
N LEU A 222 12.53 -30.13 13.47
CA LEU A 222 11.56 -31.12 12.93
C LEU A 222 10.13 -30.80 13.34
N SER A 223 9.49 -31.66 14.14
CA SER A 223 8.14 -31.51 14.69
C SER A 223 8.08 -30.80 16.04
N GLU A 224 9.22 -30.61 16.70
CA GLU A 224 9.32 -29.93 18.00
C GLU A 224 9.51 -28.42 17.81
N TYR A 225 8.85 -27.61 18.60
CA TYR A 225 8.97 -26.15 18.59
C TYR A 225 8.57 -25.56 19.95
N ASN A 226 8.97 -24.33 20.16
CA ASN A 226 8.52 -23.53 21.30
C ASN A 226 7.67 -22.36 20.82
N VAL A 227 6.84 -21.80 21.70
CA VAL A 227 6.03 -20.58 21.45
C VAL A 227 6.35 -19.59 22.56
N LYS A 228 6.97 -18.45 22.20
CA LYS A 228 7.40 -17.41 23.16
C LYS A 228 6.51 -16.17 23.12
N ASP A 229 5.69 -16.01 22.09
CA ASP A 229 4.79 -14.86 21.90
C ASP A 229 3.56 -15.28 21.10
N ILE A 230 2.55 -14.42 21.05
CA ILE A 230 1.36 -14.63 20.20
C ILE A 230 1.71 -14.24 18.77
N GLY A 231 1.39 -15.12 17.84
CA GLY A 231 1.51 -14.89 16.41
C GLY A 231 0.28 -15.33 15.64
N ASN A 232 0.30 -15.12 14.35
CA ASN A 232 -0.75 -15.49 13.41
C ASN A 232 -0.19 -16.26 12.22
N ASN A 233 -1.08 -16.87 11.42
CA ASN A 233 -0.69 -17.50 10.17
C ASN A 233 -0.64 -16.44 9.05
N TYR A 234 0.47 -15.69 8.99
CA TYR A 234 0.69 -14.59 8.06
C TYR A 234 1.80 -14.85 7.04
N TYR A 235 2.38 -16.03 7.00
CA TYR A 235 3.46 -16.34 6.05
C TYR A 235 2.99 -16.36 4.60
N MET A 236 3.86 -15.95 3.69
CA MET A 236 3.65 -16.03 2.25
C MET A 236 3.87 -17.46 1.76
N ASN A 237 3.07 -17.93 0.81
CA ASN A 237 3.29 -19.21 0.13
C ASN A 237 4.26 -19.09 -1.05
N GLU A 238 4.79 -20.23 -1.51
CA GLU A 238 5.80 -20.30 -2.58
C GLU A 238 5.25 -19.87 -3.94
N PHE A 239 3.96 -20.09 -4.24
CA PHE A 239 3.34 -19.65 -5.49
C PHE A 239 3.31 -18.13 -5.61
N SER A 240 2.88 -17.46 -4.54
CA SER A 240 2.87 -16.00 -4.49
C SER A 240 4.27 -15.42 -4.63
N ALA A 241 5.25 -16.00 -3.92
CA ALA A 241 6.63 -15.55 -3.98
C ALA A 241 7.26 -15.76 -5.37
N ALA A 242 6.96 -16.88 -6.02
CA ALA A 242 7.44 -17.20 -7.37
C ALA A 242 6.94 -16.18 -8.40
N ILE A 243 5.63 -15.86 -8.39
CA ILE A 243 5.05 -14.79 -9.21
C ILE A 243 5.70 -13.46 -8.84
N GLY A 244 5.83 -13.17 -7.54
CA GLY A 244 6.41 -11.92 -7.05
C GLY A 244 7.82 -11.66 -7.53
N LEU A 245 8.65 -12.69 -7.68
CA LEU A 245 10.00 -12.58 -8.24
C LEU A 245 9.98 -12.11 -9.70
N ILE A 246 9.05 -12.60 -10.50
CA ILE A 246 8.90 -12.16 -11.90
C ILE A 246 8.30 -10.76 -11.97
N GLN A 247 7.25 -10.49 -11.19
CA GLN A 247 6.63 -9.18 -11.12
C GLN A 247 7.60 -8.09 -10.65
N LEU A 248 8.50 -8.40 -9.70
CA LEU A 248 9.54 -7.47 -9.25
C LEU A 248 10.53 -7.10 -10.37
N LYS A 249 10.92 -8.07 -11.20
CA LYS A 249 11.78 -7.80 -12.37
C LYS A 249 11.09 -6.85 -13.38
N LYS A 250 9.76 -6.94 -13.51
CA LYS A 250 8.96 -6.12 -14.43
C LYS A 250 8.55 -4.75 -13.84
N LEU A 251 8.66 -4.56 -12.53
CA LEU A 251 8.03 -3.46 -11.78
C LEU A 251 8.40 -2.07 -12.30
N ASP A 252 9.69 -1.78 -12.50
CA ASP A 252 10.13 -0.44 -12.94
C ASP A 252 9.65 -0.11 -14.37
N ARG A 253 9.61 -1.10 -15.27
CA ARG A 253 9.03 -0.95 -16.61
C ARG A 253 7.53 -0.67 -16.53
N MET A 254 6.79 -1.43 -15.72
CA MET A 254 5.35 -1.24 -15.53
C MET A 254 5.02 0.13 -14.91
N ASN A 255 5.81 0.57 -13.93
CA ASN A 255 5.65 1.89 -13.33
C ASN A 255 6.01 3.02 -14.30
N LYS A 256 6.99 2.83 -15.21
CA LYS A 256 7.26 3.78 -16.29
C LYS A 256 6.04 3.94 -17.20
N GLN A 257 5.42 2.84 -17.63
CA GLN A 257 4.21 2.89 -18.45
C GLN A 257 3.06 3.62 -17.74
N ARG A 258 2.84 3.38 -16.43
CA ARG A 258 1.85 4.11 -15.63
C ARG A 258 2.14 5.62 -15.59
N ARG A 259 3.41 6.02 -15.44
CA ARG A 259 3.80 7.44 -15.49
C ARG A 259 3.53 8.08 -16.85
N GLU A 260 3.76 7.38 -17.95
CA GLU A 260 3.43 7.91 -19.28
C GLU A 260 1.92 8.13 -19.44
N ILE A 261 1.07 7.17 -18.98
CA ILE A 261 -0.38 7.34 -18.95
C ILE A 261 -0.77 8.52 -18.06
N ALA A 262 -0.17 8.64 -16.87
CA ALA A 262 -0.43 9.75 -15.95
C ALA A 262 -0.10 11.12 -16.56
N LYS A 263 0.98 11.23 -17.34
CA LYS A 263 1.30 12.47 -18.07
C LYS A 263 0.20 12.87 -19.04
N ILE A 264 -0.34 11.89 -19.80
CA ILE A 264 -1.46 12.13 -20.72
C ILE A 264 -2.67 12.61 -19.94
N TYR A 265 -3.06 11.92 -18.87
CA TYR A 265 -4.21 12.31 -18.05
C TYR A 265 -4.06 13.70 -17.43
N CYS A 266 -2.87 14.03 -16.90
CA CYS A 266 -2.61 15.35 -16.34
C CYS A 266 -2.73 16.47 -17.39
N LYS A 267 -2.29 16.19 -18.64
CA LYS A 267 -2.33 17.16 -19.75
C LYS A 267 -3.74 17.31 -20.36
N GLU A 268 -4.43 16.19 -20.58
CA GLU A 268 -5.57 16.14 -21.50
C GLU A 268 -6.94 16.05 -20.78
N ILE A 269 -6.99 15.64 -19.52
CA ILE A 269 -8.24 15.69 -18.74
C ILE A 269 -8.49 17.14 -18.31
N ASP A 270 -9.64 17.69 -18.75
CA ASP A 270 -10.08 19.06 -18.43
C ASP A 270 -10.89 19.08 -17.12
N LEU A 271 -10.19 18.82 -16.02
CA LEU A 271 -10.72 18.92 -14.65
C LEU A 271 -9.68 19.62 -13.77
N GLU A 272 -10.11 20.64 -13.03
CA GLU A 272 -9.24 21.35 -12.08
C GLU A 272 -8.72 20.41 -10.99
N ASN A 273 -9.62 19.63 -10.41
CA ASN A 273 -9.32 18.77 -9.27
C ASN A 273 -8.98 17.34 -9.75
N LYS A 274 -7.72 17.11 -10.12
CA LYS A 274 -7.17 15.82 -10.53
C LYS A 274 -5.78 15.61 -9.95
N MET A 275 -5.36 14.35 -9.89
CA MET A 275 -4.00 13.98 -9.48
C MET A 275 -2.97 14.69 -10.34
N GLN A 276 -1.98 15.31 -9.71
CA GLN A 276 -0.90 15.99 -10.40
C GLN A 276 0.23 15.03 -10.78
N PHE A 277 1.00 15.40 -11.82
CA PHE A 277 2.12 14.59 -12.23
C PHE A 277 3.31 14.75 -11.26
N ASP A 278 3.82 13.60 -10.79
CA ASP A 278 5.09 13.50 -10.06
C ASP A 278 5.88 12.30 -10.62
N GLN A 279 7.11 12.56 -11.08
CA GLN A 279 7.99 11.51 -11.64
C GLN A 279 8.39 10.42 -10.63
N ASN A 280 8.27 10.68 -9.33
CA ASN A 280 8.59 9.75 -8.27
C ASN A 280 7.41 8.83 -7.90
N CYS A 281 6.20 9.17 -8.34
CA CYS A 281 4.98 8.41 -8.09
C CYS A 281 4.96 7.10 -8.90
N SER A 282 4.51 6.01 -8.29
CA SER A 282 4.29 4.72 -8.97
C SER A 282 2.92 4.59 -9.64
N TYR A 283 2.02 5.54 -9.41
CA TYR A 283 0.67 5.59 -9.98
C TYR A 283 -0.10 4.27 -9.88
N HIS A 284 -0.27 3.78 -8.65
CA HIS A 284 -1.19 2.67 -8.38
C HIS A 284 -2.64 3.08 -8.66
N LEU A 285 -2.99 4.33 -8.35
CA LEU A 285 -4.28 4.95 -8.67
C LEU A 285 -4.03 6.23 -9.44
N PHE A 286 -4.99 6.61 -10.30
CA PHE A 286 -5.14 7.99 -10.78
C PHE A 286 -6.53 8.46 -10.38
N TRP A 287 -6.60 9.54 -9.63
CA TRP A 287 -7.85 10.07 -9.10
C TRP A 287 -8.21 11.41 -9.74
N ILE A 288 -9.52 11.63 -9.84
CA ILE A 288 -10.16 12.90 -10.16
C ILE A 288 -11.23 13.17 -9.09
N ARG A 289 -11.65 14.43 -8.94
CA ARG A 289 -12.74 14.79 -8.04
C ARG A 289 -13.87 15.44 -8.85
N VAL A 290 -15.10 15.00 -8.60
CA VAL A 290 -16.30 15.46 -9.31
C VAL A 290 -17.44 15.66 -8.31
N LYS A 291 -18.21 16.76 -8.44
CA LYS A 291 -19.30 17.10 -7.51
C LYS A 291 -20.39 16.03 -7.48
N ASN A 292 -20.77 15.48 -8.62
CA ASN A 292 -21.84 14.47 -8.71
C ASN A 292 -21.27 13.09 -9.07
N ARG A 293 -20.46 12.54 -8.15
CA ARG A 293 -19.74 11.28 -8.34
C ARG A 293 -20.61 10.13 -8.86
N ASN A 294 -21.81 9.95 -8.30
CA ASN A 294 -22.64 8.80 -8.65
C ASN A 294 -23.19 8.92 -10.09
N LYS A 295 -23.61 10.11 -10.51
CA LYS A 295 -24.04 10.36 -11.90
C LYS A 295 -22.86 10.18 -12.86
N PHE A 296 -21.71 10.74 -12.54
CA PHE A 296 -20.49 10.64 -13.33
C PHE A 296 -20.07 9.19 -13.55
N ARG A 297 -19.98 8.40 -12.49
CA ARG A 297 -19.62 6.98 -12.57
C ARG A 297 -20.61 6.15 -13.39
N LYS A 298 -21.92 6.44 -13.30
CA LYS A 298 -22.94 5.78 -14.13
C LYS A 298 -22.73 6.08 -15.62
N ILE A 299 -22.30 7.28 -15.98
CA ILE A 299 -22.01 7.65 -17.39
C ILE A 299 -20.78 6.85 -17.88
N LEU A 300 -19.68 6.80 -17.12
CA LEU A 300 -18.49 6.05 -17.49
C LEU A 300 -18.80 4.54 -17.62
N ASP A 301 -19.61 3.98 -16.71
CA ASP A 301 -20.01 2.57 -16.79
C ASP A 301 -20.83 2.26 -18.06
N LYS A 302 -21.79 3.12 -18.45
CA LYS A 302 -22.50 3.02 -19.74
C LYS A 302 -21.54 3.04 -20.95
N LYS A 303 -20.44 3.77 -20.84
CA LYS A 303 -19.36 3.83 -21.85
C LYS A 303 -18.34 2.67 -21.71
N LYS A 304 -18.61 1.69 -20.83
CA LYS A 304 -17.76 0.53 -20.58
C LYS A 304 -16.39 0.90 -20.03
N ILE A 305 -16.32 1.88 -19.13
CA ILE A 305 -15.13 2.27 -18.39
C ILE A 305 -15.38 1.99 -16.90
N GLU A 306 -14.58 1.10 -16.31
CA GLU A 306 -14.64 0.84 -14.86
C GLU A 306 -14.07 2.02 -14.07
N THR A 307 -14.68 2.30 -12.91
CA THR A 307 -14.21 3.35 -12.00
C THR A 307 -14.31 2.87 -10.55
N GLY A 308 -13.44 3.39 -9.71
CA GLY A 308 -13.45 3.11 -8.27
C GLY A 308 -13.75 4.34 -7.41
N THR A 309 -13.89 4.10 -6.10
CA THR A 309 -14.04 5.13 -5.07
C THR A 309 -13.02 4.85 -3.95
N HIS A 310 -11.76 5.10 -4.21
CA HIS A 310 -10.67 4.92 -3.26
C HIS A 310 -10.36 6.24 -2.56
N TYR A 311 -10.75 6.43 -1.29
CA TYR A 311 -11.59 5.57 -0.46
C TYR A 311 -12.67 6.40 0.25
N LYS A 312 -13.67 5.75 0.85
CA LYS A 312 -14.55 6.39 1.82
C LYS A 312 -13.71 6.71 3.06
N ALA A 313 -13.89 7.91 3.64
CA ALA A 313 -13.16 8.31 4.85
C ALA A 313 -13.45 7.36 6.02
N ILE A 314 -12.40 6.81 6.64
CA ILE A 314 -12.52 5.71 7.63
C ILE A 314 -13.37 6.12 8.84
N HIS A 315 -13.22 7.36 9.35
CA HIS A 315 -13.98 7.84 10.50
C HIS A 315 -15.51 7.92 10.26
N THR A 316 -15.97 7.68 9.02
CA THR A 316 -17.40 7.66 8.66
C THR A 316 -18.02 6.26 8.71
N PHE A 317 -17.23 5.21 8.90
CA PHE A 317 -17.76 3.87 9.15
C PHE A 317 -18.22 3.74 10.60
N ASP A 318 -19.30 3.00 10.82
CA ASP A 318 -19.98 2.90 12.13
C ASP A 318 -19.03 2.58 13.29
N PHE A 319 -18.16 1.59 13.10
CA PHE A 319 -17.17 1.23 14.13
C PHE A 319 -16.21 2.38 14.50
N TYR A 320 -15.90 3.25 13.54
CA TYR A 320 -14.91 4.33 13.70
C TYR A 320 -15.50 5.68 14.08
N GLN A 321 -16.84 5.85 14.11
CA GLN A 321 -17.52 7.11 14.46
C GLN A 321 -17.24 7.60 15.89
N LYS A 322 -16.82 6.67 16.77
CA LYS A 322 -16.44 6.97 18.17
C LYS A 322 -15.08 7.68 18.30
N PHE A 323 -14.28 7.71 17.26
CA PHE A 323 -13.00 8.42 17.22
C PHE A 323 -13.18 9.84 16.65
N ASN A 324 -12.10 10.62 16.66
CA ASN A 324 -12.12 11.98 16.13
C ASN A 324 -12.41 11.99 14.61
N LYS A 325 -12.83 13.17 14.13
CA LYS A 325 -13.30 13.36 12.75
C LYS A 325 -12.30 14.18 11.94
N ALA A 326 -12.28 13.96 10.62
CA ALA A 326 -11.54 14.71 9.62
C ALA A 326 -12.54 15.21 8.53
N PRO A 327 -13.21 16.35 8.77
CA PRO A 327 -14.34 16.78 7.95
C PRO A 327 -13.97 17.15 6.52
N MET A 328 -12.80 17.76 6.28
CA MET A 328 -12.33 18.05 4.91
C MET A 328 -12.07 16.76 4.14
N THR A 329 -11.41 15.78 4.78
CA THR A 329 -11.17 14.46 4.19
C THR A 329 -12.49 13.76 3.85
N LYS A 330 -13.53 13.87 4.70
CA LYS A 330 -14.87 13.34 4.42
C LYS A 330 -15.41 13.93 3.11
N LYS A 331 -15.44 15.27 2.97
CA LYS A 331 -15.92 15.94 1.77
C LYS A 331 -15.18 15.46 0.52
N ILE A 332 -13.85 15.41 0.55
CA ILE A 332 -13.04 14.93 -0.56
C ILE A 332 -13.36 13.46 -0.90
N SER A 333 -13.56 12.62 0.12
CA SER A 333 -13.89 11.20 -0.06
C SER A 333 -15.25 10.96 -0.73
N GLU A 334 -16.16 11.94 -0.68
CA GLU A 334 -17.46 11.90 -1.37
C GLU A 334 -17.38 12.30 -2.85
N GLU A 335 -16.33 13.03 -3.23
CA GLU A 335 -16.09 13.54 -4.57
C GLU A 335 -15.14 12.65 -5.41
N ILE A 336 -14.26 11.88 -4.75
CA ILE A 336 -13.18 11.16 -5.41
C ILE A 336 -13.69 10.02 -6.31
N VAL A 337 -13.13 9.95 -7.52
CA VAL A 337 -13.28 8.84 -8.48
C VAL A 337 -11.89 8.42 -8.94
N THR A 338 -11.63 7.13 -8.99
CA THR A 338 -10.40 6.59 -9.59
C THR A 338 -10.71 5.99 -10.94
N ILE A 339 -9.85 6.29 -11.90
CA ILE A 339 -9.97 5.88 -13.30
C ILE A 339 -8.86 4.88 -13.66
N PRO A 340 -9.01 4.09 -14.74
CA PRO A 340 -8.05 3.08 -15.12
C PRO A 340 -6.64 3.66 -15.33
N ILE A 341 -5.64 3.02 -14.71
CA ILE A 341 -4.23 3.31 -14.93
C ILE A 341 -3.42 2.05 -14.74
N HIS A 342 -3.23 1.29 -15.80
CA HIS A 342 -2.44 0.04 -15.78
C HIS A 342 -1.71 -0.17 -17.11
N PRO A 343 -0.59 -0.94 -17.13
CA PRO A 343 0.27 -1.07 -18.31
C PRO A 343 -0.40 -1.70 -19.53
N ASN A 344 -1.50 -2.44 -19.37
CA ASN A 344 -2.23 -3.09 -20.46
C ASN A 344 -3.20 -2.15 -21.19
N LEU A 345 -3.34 -0.88 -20.78
CA LEU A 345 -4.16 0.10 -21.49
C LEU A 345 -3.55 0.42 -22.86
N LYS A 346 -4.39 0.35 -23.89
CA LYS A 346 -4.05 0.74 -25.27
C LYS A 346 -4.31 2.23 -25.49
N SER A 347 -3.61 2.85 -26.45
CA SER A 347 -3.77 4.29 -26.74
C SER A 347 -5.22 4.67 -26.96
N HIS A 348 -5.97 3.95 -27.80
CA HIS A 348 -7.38 4.23 -28.07
C HIS A 348 -8.30 4.12 -26.83
N GLU A 349 -7.90 3.31 -25.81
CA GLU A 349 -8.63 3.20 -24.54
C GLU A 349 -8.34 4.42 -23.66
N ILE A 350 -7.09 4.91 -23.66
CA ILE A 350 -6.68 6.14 -22.96
C ILE A 350 -7.41 7.34 -23.56
N ASP A 351 -7.41 7.48 -24.90
CA ASP A 351 -8.10 8.54 -25.63
C ASP A 351 -9.62 8.53 -25.33
N LYS A 352 -10.21 7.34 -25.29
CA LYS A 352 -11.62 7.16 -24.94
C LYS A 352 -11.90 7.59 -23.51
N ILE A 353 -11.05 7.24 -22.53
CA ILE A 353 -11.20 7.65 -21.13
C ILE A 353 -11.20 9.17 -21.04
N VAL A 354 -10.20 9.83 -21.63
CA VAL A 354 -10.06 11.30 -21.65
C VAL A 354 -11.29 11.95 -22.29
N SER A 355 -11.66 11.52 -23.49
CA SER A 355 -12.81 12.08 -24.21
C SER A 355 -14.11 11.96 -23.44
N VAL A 356 -14.39 10.80 -22.83
CA VAL A 356 -15.61 10.59 -22.04
C VAL A 356 -15.60 11.45 -20.77
N ILE A 357 -14.48 11.62 -20.10
CA ILE A 357 -14.37 12.47 -18.91
C ILE A 357 -14.65 13.91 -19.28
N ASN A 358 -13.99 14.44 -20.32
CA ASN A 358 -14.12 15.83 -20.74
C ASN A 358 -15.54 16.17 -21.25
N SER A 359 -16.24 15.20 -21.87
CA SER A 359 -17.62 15.40 -22.33
C SER A 359 -18.68 15.24 -21.21
N THR A 360 -18.27 14.80 -20.02
CA THR A 360 -19.18 14.54 -18.89
C THR A 360 -19.07 15.59 -17.78
N ASN A 361 -18.05 16.43 -17.86
CA ASN A 361 -17.77 17.49 -16.88
C ASN A 361 -18.75 18.66 -16.97
#